data_ccf5d013ecb0a4973624075e080b09d2
#
_entry.id   ccf5d013ecb0a4973624075e080b09d2
#
_cell.length_a   1.000
_cell.length_b   1.000
_cell.length_c   1.000
_cell.angle_alpha   90.00
_cell.angle_beta   90.00
_cell.angle_gamma   90.00
#
_symmetry.space_group_name_H-M   'P 1'
#
loop_
_entity.id
_entity.type
_entity.pdbx_description
1 polymer ?
#
loop_
_entity_poly.entity_id
_entity_poly.type
_entity_poly.pdbx_seq_one_letter_code
_entity_poly.pdbx_strand_id
1 'polypeptide(L)'
;MNLLLLTFGDNTDNHQQAVFAALSFMRDPHIRRVLVVTDRPDFYRWLCGTERNALSTEEGGEDASGKHGMAAAVEILPITAETLTSWQGPQQFFWRIKIQAVAMAVRQYPGQHLLYVDSDTFLAGSLADMVRQLGAGAAYMHCFENRLGDRNSRTLTRTRRALVGRTLEGIMLSGRHEMWNAGVIGLPASTAAERVAQALQLCDAMCATDCPRRLIEQFAFSLALQQGTLRSCQDVIGHYWGNKAAWNRLIAGFLAEARLKDETVAQAVARMGQVDWRALPLEHRQRRWVLRLKAVIDWALPPKKLRHFTPG
;
A
#
# COMPACT_ATOMS: atom_id res chain seq x y z
N MET A 1 1.62 0.79 16.81
CA MET A 1 2.20 1.53 15.67
C MET A 1 1.10 2.16 14.82
N ASN A 2 1.44 3.11 13.97
CA ASN A 2 0.51 3.68 13.01
C ASN A 2 0.58 2.93 11.69
N LEU A 3 -0.58 2.66 11.09
CA LEU A 3 -0.70 2.18 9.70
C LEU A 3 -0.91 3.38 8.78
N LEU A 4 -0.25 3.43 7.65
CA LEU A 4 -0.43 4.47 6.63
C LEU A 4 -0.87 3.84 5.30
N LEU A 5 -1.95 4.36 4.76
CA LEU A 5 -2.46 4.09 3.42
C LEU A 5 -2.44 5.39 2.60
N LEU A 6 -2.05 5.28 1.35
CA LEU A 6 -2.10 6.37 0.37
C LEU A 6 -3.00 5.95 -0.79
N THR A 7 -4.03 6.74 -1.07
CA THR A 7 -4.90 6.53 -2.23
C THR A 7 -5.49 7.85 -2.71
N PHE A 8 -5.56 8.05 -4.01
CA PHE A 8 -6.06 9.27 -4.62
C PHE A 8 -6.58 9.03 -6.04
N GLY A 9 -7.28 10.03 -6.57
CA GLY A 9 -7.93 9.98 -7.88
C GLY A 9 -9.30 9.30 -7.84
N ASP A 10 -9.91 9.12 -9.01
CA ASP A 10 -11.31 8.70 -9.13
C ASP A 10 -11.53 7.19 -9.24
N ASN A 11 -10.45 6.39 -9.20
CA ASN A 11 -10.57 4.94 -9.32
C ASN A 11 -11.13 4.33 -8.04
N THR A 12 -12.42 4.03 -8.04
CA THR A 12 -13.15 3.43 -6.90
C THR A 12 -12.51 2.13 -6.42
N ASP A 13 -11.97 1.29 -7.31
CA ASP A 13 -11.31 0.05 -6.92
C ASP A 13 -10.13 0.31 -5.96
N ASN A 14 -9.34 1.36 -6.20
CA ASN A 14 -8.21 1.69 -5.33
C ASN A 14 -8.67 2.10 -3.93
N HIS A 15 -9.78 2.85 -3.82
CA HIS A 15 -10.37 3.24 -2.53
C HIS A 15 -10.97 2.03 -1.81
N GLN A 16 -11.66 1.15 -2.52
CA GLN A 16 -12.19 -0.10 -1.96
C GLN A 16 -11.06 -1.01 -1.45
N GLN A 17 -9.97 -1.14 -2.21
CA GLN A 17 -8.76 -1.84 -1.78
C GLN A 17 -8.20 -1.25 -0.48
N ALA A 18 -8.10 0.08 -0.38
CA ALA A 18 -7.59 0.75 0.81
C ALA A 18 -8.48 0.54 2.04
N VAL A 19 -9.82 0.59 1.89
CA VAL A 19 -10.76 0.26 2.96
C VAL A 19 -10.59 -1.19 3.40
N PHE A 20 -10.52 -2.12 2.45
CA PHE A 20 -10.34 -3.54 2.74
C PHE A 20 -8.99 -3.82 3.43
N ALA A 21 -7.91 -3.21 2.96
CA ALA A 21 -6.61 -3.27 3.61
C ALA A 21 -6.72 -2.75 5.05
N ALA A 22 -7.26 -1.54 5.27
CA ALA A 22 -7.45 -0.97 6.61
C ALA A 22 -8.17 -1.94 7.54
N LEU A 23 -9.33 -2.49 7.12
CA LEU A 23 -10.10 -3.46 7.91
C LEU A 23 -9.27 -4.70 8.26
N SER A 24 -8.45 -5.20 7.33
CA SER A 24 -7.60 -6.37 7.56
C SER A 24 -6.55 -6.12 8.65
N PHE A 25 -5.93 -4.94 8.64
CA PHE A 25 -4.92 -4.54 9.60
C PHE A 25 -5.51 -4.15 10.98
N MET A 26 -6.71 -3.58 11.00
CA MET A 26 -7.41 -3.23 12.26
C MET A 26 -7.75 -4.44 13.14
N ARG A 27 -7.63 -5.65 12.63
CA ARG A 27 -7.73 -6.89 13.42
C ARG A 27 -6.57 -7.09 14.39
N ASP A 28 -5.42 -6.48 14.11
CA ASP A 28 -4.22 -6.66 14.92
C ASP A 28 -4.15 -5.58 16.01
N PRO A 29 -4.04 -5.95 17.30
CA PRO A 29 -4.07 -4.99 18.42
C PRO A 29 -2.87 -4.06 18.44
N HIS A 30 -1.82 -4.32 17.69
CA HIS A 30 -0.66 -3.44 17.59
C HIS A 30 -0.89 -2.23 16.66
N ILE A 31 -1.94 -2.24 15.84
CA ILE A 31 -2.37 -1.08 15.06
C ILE A 31 -3.22 -0.17 15.96
N ARG A 32 -2.67 0.96 16.37
CA ARG A 32 -3.35 1.95 17.22
C ARG A 32 -4.09 3.00 16.40
N ARG A 33 -3.62 3.28 15.19
CA ARG A 33 -4.18 4.31 14.31
C ARG A 33 -3.99 3.89 12.87
N VAL A 34 -5.02 4.16 12.06
CA VAL A 34 -5.00 4.04 10.60
C VAL A 34 -5.03 5.44 10.01
N LEU A 35 -3.98 5.82 9.31
CA LEU A 35 -3.84 7.09 8.61
C LEU A 35 -4.16 6.86 7.13
N VAL A 36 -5.11 7.61 6.59
CA VAL A 36 -5.44 7.53 5.16
C VAL A 36 -5.15 8.89 4.52
N VAL A 37 -4.09 8.94 3.72
CA VAL A 37 -3.75 10.11 2.90
C VAL A 37 -4.54 10.03 1.60
N THR A 38 -5.43 11.00 1.34
CA THR A 38 -6.35 10.93 0.20
C THR A 38 -6.84 12.31 -0.24
N ASP A 39 -7.16 12.46 -1.52
CA ASP A 39 -7.91 13.60 -2.08
C ASP A 39 -9.43 13.35 -2.09
N ARG A 40 -9.87 12.16 -1.64
CA ARG A 40 -11.27 11.72 -1.62
C ARG A 40 -11.71 11.30 -0.22
N PRO A 41 -11.76 12.20 0.77
CA PRO A 41 -12.08 11.85 2.15
C PRO A 41 -13.46 11.20 2.31
N ASP A 42 -14.40 11.52 1.43
CA ASP A 42 -15.78 11.01 1.49
C ASP A 42 -15.88 9.48 1.35
N PHE A 43 -14.96 8.84 0.65
CA PHE A 43 -14.91 7.37 0.55
C PHE A 43 -14.68 6.67 1.88
N TYR A 44 -14.19 7.39 2.90
CA TYR A 44 -13.77 6.83 4.19
C TYR A 44 -14.68 7.18 5.36
N ARG A 45 -15.81 7.90 5.12
CA ARG A 45 -16.76 8.28 6.18
C ARG A 45 -17.22 7.10 7.00
N TRP A 46 -17.59 5.99 6.34
CA TRP A 46 -17.98 4.77 7.02
C TRP A 46 -16.84 4.21 7.89
N LEU A 47 -15.62 4.17 7.38
CA LEU A 47 -14.46 3.68 8.12
C LEU A 47 -14.18 4.52 9.37
N CYS A 48 -14.50 5.82 9.35
CA CYS A 48 -14.39 6.72 10.49
C CYS A 48 -15.56 6.61 11.49
N GLY A 49 -16.59 5.81 11.19
CA GLY A 49 -17.78 5.69 12.05
C GLY A 49 -18.70 6.92 12.06
N THR A 50 -18.52 7.90 11.18
CA THR A 50 -19.27 9.16 11.17
C THR A 50 -20.65 9.05 10.50
N GLU A 51 -20.98 7.96 9.83
CA GLU A 51 -22.27 7.82 9.12
C GLU A 51 -23.48 7.60 10.05
N ARG A 52 -23.29 7.17 11.31
CA ARG A 52 -24.40 6.96 12.26
C ARG A 52 -24.88 8.21 12.99
N ASN A 53 -24.07 9.27 13.09
CA ASN A 53 -24.43 10.46 13.83
C ASN A 53 -25.35 11.44 13.09
N ALA A 54 -25.66 11.19 11.82
CA ALA A 54 -26.56 12.06 11.04
C ALA A 54 -28.05 11.71 11.19
N LEU A 55 -28.40 10.52 11.74
CA LEU A 55 -29.79 10.03 11.89
C LEU A 55 -30.21 9.74 13.32
N SER A 56 -29.33 9.85 14.32
CA SER A 56 -29.65 9.63 15.72
C SER A 56 -29.35 10.87 16.57
N THR A 57 -30.14 11.91 16.41
CA THR A 57 -30.50 12.82 17.49
C THR A 57 -31.72 12.18 18.14
N GLU A 58 -31.50 11.48 19.21
CA GLU A 58 -32.32 11.29 20.42
C GLU A 58 -32.05 9.90 21.03
N GLU A 59 -31.92 9.99 22.36
CA GLU A 59 -31.85 8.96 23.37
C GLU A 59 -30.46 8.52 23.83
N GLY A 60 -30.09 9.13 24.95
CA GLY A 60 -29.00 8.73 25.81
C GLY A 60 -29.25 7.34 26.41
N GLY A 61 -28.22 6.55 26.36
CA GLY A 61 -28.07 5.27 27.01
C GLY A 61 -26.61 5.08 27.35
N GLU A 62 -26.23 5.39 28.58
CA GLU A 62 -24.95 4.95 29.15
C GLU A 62 -24.95 3.44 29.23
N ASP A 63 -24.13 2.78 28.41
CA ASP A 63 -23.85 1.35 28.59
C ASP A 63 -22.43 1.18 29.09
N ALA A 64 -22.35 1.04 30.42
CA ALA A 64 -21.14 0.69 31.14
C ALA A 64 -20.91 -0.82 31.01
N SER A 65 -20.10 -1.26 30.01
CA SER A 65 -19.41 -2.54 30.08
C SER A 65 -17.99 -2.40 29.54
N GLY A 66 -17.06 -2.17 30.44
CA GLY A 66 -15.65 -2.19 30.17
C GLY A 66 -15.18 -3.57 29.76
N LYS A 67 -14.44 -3.59 28.64
CA LYS A 67 -13.49 -4.57 28.09
C LYS A 67 -13.79 -4.92 26.63
N HIS A 68 -13.82 -3.92 25.77
CA HIS A 68 -13.51 -4.14 24.36
C HIS A 68 -12.19 -3.41 24.07
N GLY A 69 -11.19 -4.14 23.54
CA GLY A 69 -9.93 -3.54 23.11
C GLY A 69 -10.27 -2.37 22.17
N MET A 70 -9.72 -1.18 22.46
CA MET A 70 -10.00 0.03 21.68
C MET A 70 -9.72 -0.26 20.20
N ALA A 71 -10.76 -0.18 19.36
CA ALA A 71 -10.59 -0.26 17.92
C ALA A 71 -9.61 0.83 17.46
N ALA A 72 -8.75 0.52 16.48
CA ALA A 72 -7.79 1.48 15.96
C ALA A 72 -8.51 2.75 15.50
N ALA A 73 -8.04 3.92 15.94
CA ALA A 73 -8.59 5.19 15.48
C ALA A 73 -8.27 5.39 14.00
N VAL A 74 -9.26 5.79 13.20
CA VAL A 74 -9.07 6.13 11.79
C VAL A 74 -8.98 7.64 11.64
N GLU A 75 -7.94 8.10 10.98
CA GLU A 75 -7.68 9.51 10.71
C GLU A 75 -7.47 9.74 9.22
N ILE A 76 -8.26 10.63 8.65
CA ILE A 76 -8.13 11.02 7.25
C ILE A 76 -7.20 12.24 7.18
N LEU A 77 -6.19 12.13 6.37
CA LEU A 77 -5.23 13.19 6.05
C LEU A 77 -5.52 13.69 4.63
N PRO A 78 -6.38 14.71 4.49
CA PRO A 78 -6.78 15.19 3.17
C PRO A 78 -5.62 15.88 2.47
N ILE A 79 -5.50 15.62 1.16
CA ILE A 79 -4.54 16.28 0.27
C ILE A 79 -5.27 16.87 -0.93
N THR A 80 -4.67 17.88 -1.54
CA THR A 80 -5.24 18.53 -2.73
C THR A 80 -4.50 18.12 -4.01
N ALA A 81 -5.05 18.46 -5.17
CA ALA A 81 -4.39 18.26 -6.45
C ALA A 81 -3.07 19.04 -6.55
N GLU A 82 -3.00 20.23 -5.95
CA GLU A 82 -1.78 21.03 -5.85
C GLU A 82 -0.73 20.32 -4.99
N THR A 83 -1.14 19.72 -3.88
CA THR A 83 -0.26 18.90 -3.03
C THR A 83 0.31 17.73 -3.81
N LEU A 84 -0.53 16.98 -4.53
CA LEU A 84 -0.12 15.86 -5.37
C LEU A 84 0.88 16.29 -6.45
N THR A 85 0.63 17.43 -7.10
CA THR A 85 1.53 18.00 -8.11
C THR A 85 2.88 18.41 -7.49
N SER A 86 2.85 19.11 -6.35
CA SER A 86 4.05 19.52 -5.62
C SER A 86 4.89 18.32 -5.17
N TRP A 87 4.25 17.25 -4.72
CA TRP A 87 4.92 16.04 -4.25
C TRP A 87 5.63 15.25 -5.36
N GLN A 88 5.26 15.42 -6.62
CA GLN A 88 5.99 14.84 -7.75
C GLN A 88 7.39 15.47 -7.93
N GLY A 89 7.62 16.65 -7.35
CA GLY A 89 8.91 17.35 -7.38
C GLY A 89 9.28 17.88 -8.77
N PRO A 90 10.49 18.42 -8.90
CA PRO A 90 10.94 19.08 -10.15
C PRO A 90 11.01 18.12 -11.33
N GLN A 91 11.20 16.85 -11.09
CA GLN A 91 11.30 15.81 -12.12
C GLN A 91 9.92 15.23 -12.53
N GLN A 92 8.81 15.71 -11.96
CA GLN A 92 7.45 15.23 -12.18
C GLN A 92 7.37 13.68 -12.06
N PHE A 93 7.93 13.16 -10.96
CA PHE A 93 7.98 11.73 -10.73
C PHE A 93 6.82 11.27 -9.86
N PHE A 94 5.86 10.60 -10.49
CA PHE A 94 4.59 10.17 -9.86
C PHE A 94 4.80 9.39 -8.54
N TRP A 95 5.70 8.41 -8.50
CA TRP A 95 5.92 7.57 -7.31
C TRP A 95 6.61 8.29 -6.15
N ARG A 96 7.15 9.50 -6.37
CA ARG A 96 7.68 10.36 -5.31
C ARG A 96 6.59 10.77 -4.30
N ILE A 97 5.31 10.78 -4.73
CA ILE A 97 4.14 11.05 -3.89
C ILE A 97 4.11 10.08 -2.69
N LYS A 98 4.43 8.81 -2.89
CA LYS A 98 4.49 7.81 -1.81
C LYS A 98 5.51 8.21 -0.74
N ILE A 99 6.71 8.61 -1.13
CA ILE A 99 7.75 9.01 -0.17
C ILE A 99 7.31 10.24 0.62
N GLN A 100 6.64 11.20 -0.03
CA GLN A 100 6.12 12.40 0.62
C GLN A 100 4.98 12.09 1.60
N ALA A 101 4.08 11.18 1.26
CA ALA A 101 3.02 10.73 2.17
C ALA A 101 3.60 10.06 3.43
N VAL A 102 4.62 9.19 3.26
CA VAL A 102 5.36 8.58 4.37
C VAL A 102 6.05 9.66 5.20
N ALA A 103 6.72 10.63 4.56
CA ALA A 103 7.37 11.75 5.25
C ALA A 103 6.39 12.61 6.05
N MET A 104 5.20 12.86 5.50
CA MET A 104 4.13 13.60 6.19
C MET A 104 3.69 12.86 7.46
N ALA A 105 3.41 11.56 7.37
CA ALA A 105 2.98 10.75 8.50
C ALA A 105 4.06 10.66 9.59
N VAL A 106 5.34 10.50 9.22
CA VAL A 106 6.46 10.48 10.16
C VAL A 106 6.60 11.82 10.89
N ARG A 107 6.42 12.95 10.20
CA ARG A 107 6.46 14.29 10.84
C ARG A 107 5.27 14.53 11.76
N GLN A 108 4.08 14.04 11.40
CA GLN A 108 2.87 14.22 12.21
C GLN A 108 2.90 13.39 13.48
N TYR A 109 3.56 12.21 13.45
CA TYR A 109 3.64 11.29 14.58
C TYR A 109 5.10 10.95 14.93
N PRO A 110 5.89 11.92 15.38
CA PRO A 110 7.29 11.68 15.73
C PRO A 110 7.41 10.66 16.88
N GLY A 111 8.43 9.85 16.86
CA GLY A 111 8.68 8.86 17.90
C GLY A 111 7.73 7.65 17.89
N GLN A 112 6.94 7.47 16.83
CA GLN A 112 6.08 6.30 16.65
C GLN A 112 6.53 5.44 15.47
N HIS A 113 6.39 4.11 15.60
CA HIS A 113 6.60 3.20 14.46
C HIS A 113 5.53 3.45 13.42
N LEU A 114 5.94 3.45 12.14
CA LEU A 114 5.05 3.59 11.00
C LEU A 114 5.12 2.35 10.11
N LEU A 115 3.96 1.83 9.74
CA LEU A 115 3.80 0.80 8.72
C LEU A 115 3.03 1.39 7.55
N TYR A 116 3.71 1.72 6.46
CA TYR A 116 3.08 2.04 5.18
C TYR A 116 2.73 0.76 4.45
N VAL A 117 1.55 0.71 3.84
CA VAL A 117 1.12 -0.37 2.96
C VAL A 117 0.45 0.18 1.70
N ASP A 118 0.71 -0.43 0.55
CA ASP A 118 -0.06 -0.18 -0.68
C ASP A 118 -1.51 -0.67 -0.48
N SER A 119 -2.46 -0.05 -1.16
CA SER A 119 -3.89 -0.40 -1.04
C SER A 119 -4.18 -1.86 -1.40
N ASP A 120 -3.38 -2.46 -2.27
CA ASP A 120 -3.51 -3.85 -2.73
C ASP A 120 -2.77 -4.85 -1.83
N THR A 121 -2.83 -4.63 -0.52
CA THR A 121 -2.29 -5.52 0.52
C THR A 121 -3.37 -5.98 1.50
N PHE A 122 -3.05 -6.98 2.32
CA PHE A 122 -3.86 -7.42 3.44
C PHE A 122 -3.00 -8.06 4.53
N LEU A 123 -3.46 -7.99 5.78
CA LEU A 123 -2.82 -8.67 6.89
C LEU A 123 -3.39 -10.09 7.05
N ALA A 124 -2.54 -11.11 6.86
CA ALA A 124 -2.89 -12.51 7.05
C ALA A 124 -2.47 -13.05 8.43
N GLY A 125 -1.37 -12.55 8.97
CA GLY A 125 -0.77 -13.01 10.23
C GLY A 125 -0.84 -11.97 11.35
N SER A 126 0.04 -12.12 12.37
CA SER A 126 0.19 -11.17 13.49
C SER A 126 1.39 -10.26 13.28
N LEU A 127 1.24 -9.00 13.71
CA LEU A 127 2.32 -7.99 13.68
C LEU A 127 3.19 -7.99 14.95
N ALA A 128 2.95 -8.88 15.90
CA ALA A 128 3.66 -8.88 17.20
C ALA A 128 5.19 -8.95 17.05
N ASP A 129 5.69 -9.85 16.19
CA ASP A 129 7.13 -9.93 15.92
C ASP A 129 7.65 -8.68 15.22
N MET A 130 6.92 -8.18 14.24
CA MET A 130 7.30 -6.96 13.52
C MET A 130 7.45 -5.78 14.48
N VAL A 131 6.48 -5.56 15.38
CA VAL A 131 6.53 -4.47 16.36
C VAL A 131 7.73 -4.61 17.29
N ARG A 132 8.02 -5.83 17.77
CA ARG A 132 9.19 -6.10 18.60
C ARG A 132 10.48 -5.76 17.86
N GLN A 133 10.61 -6.16 16.60
CA GLN A 133 11.80 -5.92 15.78
C GLN A 133 11.95 -4.45 15.39
N LEU A 134 10.84 -3.76 15.09
CA LEU A 134 10.83 -2.29 14.92
C LEU A 134 11.34 -1.58 16.18
N GLY A 135 10.93 -2.07 17.37
CA GLY A 135 11.44 -1.59 18.66
C GLY A 135 12.94 -1.83 18.84
N ALA A 136 13.49 -2.87 18.23
CA ALA A 136 14.93 -3.14 18.16
C ALA A 136 15.68 -2.40 17.04
N GLY A 137 14.98 -1.53 16.28
CA GLY A 137 15.57 -0.72 15.22
C GLY A 137 15.61 -1.35 13.83
N ALA A 138 15.03 -2.56 13.65
CA ALA A 138 14.92 -3.15 12.32
C ALA A 138 13.84 -2.48 11.49
N ALA A 139 14.11 -2.26 10.21
CA ALA A 139 13.15 -1.81 9.21
C ALA A 139 12.56 -2.99 8.43
N TYR A 140 11.43 -2.76 7.76
CA TYR A 140 10.77 -3.79 6.94
C TYR A 140 10.46 -3.28 5.54
N MET A 141 10.58 -4.17 4.56
CA MET A 141 9.96 -4.06 3.23
C MET A 141 9.24 -5.38 2.92
N HIS A 142 8.36 -5.37 1.91
CA HIS A 142 7.51 -6.53 1.63
C HIS A 142 8.34 -7.80 1.43
N CYS A 143 9.17 -7.83 0.39
CA CYS A 143 10.05 -8.95 0.08
C CYS A 143 11.26 -8.52 -0.74
N PHE A 144 12.32 -9.32 -0.69
CA PHE A 144 13.45 -9.20 -1.61
C PHE A 144 13.02 -9.58 -3.03
N GLU A 145 13.42 -8.79 -4.03
CA GLU A 145 13.11 -9.07 -5.43
C GLU A 145 14.35 -9.38 -6.28
N ASN A 146 15.38 -8.54 -6.18
CA ASN A 146 16.57 -8.63 -7.03
C ASN A 146 17.77 -7.93 -6.37
N ARG A 147 18.95 -8.08 -6.99
CA ARG A 147 20.09 -7.19 -6.77
C ARG A 147 20.30 -6.28 -7.97
N LEU A 148 20.87 -5.10 -7.77
CA LEU A 148 21.17 -4.17 -8.84
C LEU A 148 22.08 -4.79 -9.92
N GLY A 149 22.92 -5.78 -9.54
CA GLY A 149 23.78 -6.53 -10.43
C GLY A 149 23.11 -7.55 -11.33
N ASP A 150 21.88 -7.96 -11.01
CA ASP A 150 21.14 -8.97 -11.73
C ASP A 150 20.77 -8.50 -13.15
N ARG A 151 20.54 -9.46 -14.06
CA ARG A 151 20.20 -9.17 -15.46
C ARG A 151 18.88 -9.79 -15.89
N ASN A 152 17.97 -10.00 -14.94
CA ASN A 152 16.72 -10.74 -15.13
C ASN A 152 15.72 -10.00 -16.05
N SER A 153 15.88 -8.68 -16.22
CA SER A 153 15.01 -7.89 -17.07
C SER A 153 15.75 -6.76 -17.79
N ARG A 154 15.16 -6.27 -18.89
CA ARG A 154 15.68 -5.10 -19.61
C ARG A 154 15.70 -3.85 -18.73
N THR A 155 14.69 -3.66 -17.88
CA THR A 155 14.63 -2.52 -16.95
C THR A 155 15.79 -2.59 -15.97
N LEU A 156 16.00 -3.73 -15.31
CA LEU A 156 17.09 -3.88 -14.33
C LEU A 156 18.47 -3.71 -14.97
N THR A 157 18.67 -4.25 -16.18
CA THR A 157 19.92 -4.06 -16.95
C THR A 157 20.19 -2.57 -17.24
N ARG A 158 19.15 -1.79 -17.60
CA ARG A 158 19.28 -0.34 -17.83
C ARG A 158 19.55 0.40 -16.51
N THR A 159 18.82 0.07 -15.44
CA THR A 159 19.04 0.63 -14.09
C THR A 159 20.47 0.40 -13.62
N ARG A 160 20.98 -0.83 -13.76
CA ARG A 160 22.38 -1.16 -13.45
C ARG A 160 23.38 -0.29 -14.23
N ARG A 161 23.17 -0.12 -15.54
CA ARG A 161 24.05 0.71 -16.38
C ARG A 161 24.04 2.17 -15.97
N ALA A 162 22.88 2.67 -15.54
CA ALA A 162 22.73 4.06 -15.14
C ALA A 162 23.34 4.34 -13.75
N LEU A 163 23.34 3.36 -12.84
CA LEU A 163 23.60 3.62 -11.43
C LEU A 163 24.89 2.99 -10.89
N VAL A 164 25.30 1.80 -11.35
CA VAL A 164 26.51 1.13 -10.79
C VAL A 164 27.76 1.96 -11.03
N GLY A 165 28.54 2.16 -9.96
CA GLY A 165 29.75 2.98 -9.95
C GLY A 165 29.51 4.46 -9.66
N ARG A 166 28.23 4.91 -9.55
CA ARG A 166 27.92 6.27 -9.11
C ARG A 166 27.83 6.34 -7.58
N THR A 167 28.18 7.48 -7.04
CA THR A 167 27.90 7.83 -5.64
C THR A 167 26.70 8.75 -5.60
N LEU A 168 25.61 8.31 -4.94
CA LEU A 168 24.40 9.09 -4.72
C LEU A 168 24.20 9.26 -3.22
N GLU A 169 24.05 10.49 -2.75
CA GLU A 169 23.83 10.81 -1.33
C GLU A 169 24.79 10.05 -0.39
N GLY A 170 26.07 10.03 -0.74
CA GLY A 170 27.12 9.36 0.03
C GLY A 170 27.19 7.84 -0.14
N ILE A 171 26.30 7.21 -0.90
CA ILE A 171 26.28 5.77 -1.14
C ILE A 171 26.91 5.44 -2.50
N MET A 172 28.06 4.74 -2.51
CA MET A 172 28.64 4.20 -3.73
C MET A 172 27.84 2.98 -4.20
N LEU A 173 27.11 3.11 -5.30
CA LEU A 173 26.25 2.08 -5.83
C LEU A 173 27.03 0.96 -6.50
N SER A 174 26.77 -0.27 -6.09
CA SER A 174 27.38 -1.48 -6.63
C SER A 174 26.30 -2.52 -7.00
N GLY A 175 26.70 -3.53 -7.77
CA GLY A 175 25.80 -4.63 -8.10
C GLY A 175 25.30 -5.44 -6.90
N ARG A 176 25.84 -5.24 -5.70
CA ARG A 176 25.42 -5.97 -4.49
C ARG A 176 24.20 -5.36 -3.79
N HIS A 177 23.85 -4.09 -4.10
CA HIS A 177 22.69 -3.46 -3.47
C HIS A 177 21.41 -4.21 -3.84
N GLU A 178 20.61 -4.46 -2.83
CA GLU A 178 19.37 -5.20 -2.94
C GLU A 178 18.22 -4.27 -3.30
N MET A 179 17.28 -4.82 -4.05
CA MET A 179 16.03 -4.17 -4.45
C MET A 179 14.88 -4.94 -3.82
N TRP A 180 14.15 -4.26 -2.96
CA TRP A 180 13.05 -4.82 -2.19
C TRP A 180 11.73 -4.23 -2.65
N ASN A 181 10.67 -5.02 -2.63
CA ASN A 181 9.33 -4.55 -2.95
C ASN A 181 8.83 -3.55 -1.91
N ALA A 182 8.42 -2.35 -2.37
CA ALA A 182 7.98 -1.25 -1.51
C ALA A 182 6.44 -1.18 -1.32
N GLY A 183 5.73 -2.25 -1.60
CA GLY A 183 4.30 -2.34 -1.27
C GLY A 183 4.04 -2.36 0.24
N VAL A 184 5.07 -2.64 1.04
CA VAL A 184 5.08 -2.49 2.50
C VAL A 184 6.39 -1.84 2.92
N ILE A 185 6.32 -0.85 3.82
CA ILE A 185 7.47 -0.16 4.39
C ILE A 185 7.24 0.00 5.89
N GLY A 186 7.98 -0.76 6.71
CA GLY A 186 7.95 -0.65 8.17
C GLY A 186 9.14 0.17 8.67
N LEU A 187 8.86 1.25 9.39
CA LEU A 187 9.86 2.20 9.86
C LEU A 187 9.93 2.19 11.39
N PRO A 188 11.11 1.91 11.97
CA PRO A 188 11.32 2.05 13.40
C PRO A 188 11.29 3.55 13.80
N ALA A 189 10.66 3.84 14.94
CA ALA A 189 10.50 5.22 15.43
C ALA A 189 11.83 5.98 15.54
N SER A 190 12.90 5.28 15.90
CA SER A 190 14.22 5.86 16.13
C SER A 190 14.90 6.42 14.88
N THR A 191 14.60 5.89 13.70
CA THR A 191 15.29 6.26 12.45
C THR A 191 14.34 6.67 11.33
N ALA A 192 13.02 6.63 11.55
CA ALA A 192 12.02 6.88 10.52
C ALA A 192 12.25 8.20 9.76
N ALA A 193 12.44 9.31 10.48
CA ALA A 193 12.63 10.64 9.88
C ALA A 193 13.89 10.70 9.00
N GLU A 194 15.01 10.17 9.51
CA GLU A 194 16.28 10.13 8.80
C GLU A 194 16.18 9.28 7.52
N ARG A 195 15.64 8.06 7.66
CA ARG A 195 15.54 7.11 6.53
C ARG A 195 14.61 7.59 5.43
N VAL A 196 13.49 8.24 5.78
CA VAL A 196 12.57 8.81 4.80
C VAL A 196 13.20 10.02 4.09
N ALA A 197 13.90 10.89 4.83
CA ALA A 197 14.62 12.01 4.21
C ALA A 197 15.69 11.50 3.23
N GLN A 198 16.47 10.50 3.62
CA GLN A 198 17.46 9.87 2.76
C GLN A 198 16.82 9.20 1.52
N ALA A 199 15.68 8.50 1.69
CA ALA A 199 14.96 7.91 0.57
C ALA A 199 14.49 8.98 -0.43
N LEU A 200 14.02 10.14 0.06
CA LEU A 200 13.62 11.26 -0.79
C LEU A 200 14.80 11.83 -1.59
N GLN A 201 15.92 12.08 -0.94
CA GLN A 201 17.15 12.57 -1.58
C GLN A 201 17.66 11.59 -2.65
N LEU A 202 17.72 10.30 -2.31
CA LEU A 202 18.11 9.23 -3.25
C LEU A 202 17.14 9.14 -4.44
N CYS A 203 15.84 9.29 -4.19
CA CYS A 203 14.83 9.30 -5.25
C CYS A 203 15.08 10.48 -6.21
N ASP A 204 15.28 11.69 -5.69
CA ASP A 204 15.52 12.89 -6.48
C ASP A 204 16.85 12.77 -7.26
N ALA A 205 17.91 12.29 -6.61
CA ALA A 205 19.21 12.05 -7.26
C ALA A 205 19.12 11.01 -8.38
N MET A 206 18.38 9.91 -8.19
CA MET A 206 18.17 8.92 -9.25
C MET A 206 17.30 9.45 -10.39
N CYS A 207 16.28 10.25 -10.11
CA CYS A 207 15.45 10.89 -11.12
C CYS A 207 16.24 11.88 -12.01
N ALA A 208 17.32 12.44 -11.52
CA ALA A 208 18.24 13.30 -12.28
C ALA A 208 19.20 12.52 -13.19
N THR A 209 19.15 11.18 -13.18
CA THR A 209 19.96 10.32 -14.06
C THR A 209 19.13 9.72 -15.19
N ASP A 210 19.79 9.00 -16.13
CA ASP A 210 19.11 8.21 -17.17
C ASP A 210 18.49 6.89 -16.64
N CYS A 211 18.32 6.76 -15.32
CA CYS A 211 17.74 5.59 -14.69
C CYS A 211 16.27 5.42 -15.12
N PRO A 212 15.84 4.20 -15.51
CA PRO A 212 14.43 3.93 -15.75
C PRO A 212 13.59 4.23 -14.52
N ARG A 213 12.59 5.11 -14.65
CA ARG A 213 11.81 5.64 -13.51
C ARG A 213 11.00 4.59 -12.74
N ARG A 214 10.64 3.48 -13.39
CA ARG A 214 9.70 2.49 -12.86
C ARG A 214 10.05 1.93 -11.46
N LEU A 215 11.35 1.86 -11.11
CA LEU A 215 11.83 1.23 -9.87
C LEU A 215 12.49 2.22 -8.91
N ILE A 216 12.53 3.52 -9.24
CA ILE A 216 13.30 4.52 -8.49
C ILE A 216 12.83 4.63 -7.04
N GLU A 217 11.53 4.78 -6.80
CA GLU A 217 10.96 4.94 -5.46
C GLU A 217 11.26 3.69 -4.60
N GLN A 218 10.99 2.52 -5.13
CA GLN A 218 11.27 1.25 -4.47
C GLN A 218 12.76 1.09 -4.14
N PHE A 219 13.63 1.43 -5.08
CA PHE A 219 15.06 1.33 -4.87
C PHE A 219 15.60 2.39 -3.91
N ALA A 220 15.03 3.59 -3.90
CA ALA A 220 15.35 4.64 -2.94
C ALA A 220 15.08 4.18 -1.49
N PHE A 221 13.91 3.61 -1.21
CA PHE A 221 13.63 3.00 0.09
C PHE A 221 14.56 1.82 0.39
N SER A 222 14.80 0.95 -0.60
CA SER A 222 15.73 -0.17 -0.43
C SER A 222 17.11 0.30 0.02
N LEU A 223 17.68 1.31 -0.64
CA LEU A 223 19.00 1.86 -0.30
C LEU A 223 19.02 2.52 1.08
N ALA A 224 18.01 3.33 1.39
CA ALA A 224 17.93 4.01 2.68
C ALA A 224 17.79 3.02 3.85
N LEU A 225 16.98 1.97 3.69
CA LEU A 225 16.70 1.02 4.76
C LEU A 225 17.79 -0.06 4.92
N GLN A 226 18.56 -0.36 3.88
CA GLN A 226 19.72 -1.26 3.95
C GLN A 226 20.91 -0.68 4.74
N GLN A 227 20.87 0.60 5.13
CA GLN A 227 21.87 1.16 6.05
C GLN A 227 21.73 0.61 7.48
N GLY A 228 20.70 -0.14 7.76
CA GLY A 228 20.43 -0.85 9.01
C GLY A 228 19.99 -2.28 8.76
N THR A 229 19.36 -2.89 9.75
CA THR A 229 18.73 -4.21 9.60
C THR A 229 17.43 -4.09 8.83
N LEU A 230 17.36 -4.70 7.64
CA LEU A 230 16.16 -4.77 6.81
C LEU A 230 15.60 -6.20 6.78
N ARG A 231 14.30 -6.34 6.97
CA ARG A 231 13.59 -7.62 7.04
C ARG A 231 12.43 -7.70 6.06
N SER A 232 12.05 -8.92 5.67
CA SER A 232 10.83 -9.21 4.90
C SER A 232 9.62 -9.37 5.81
N CYS A 233 8.42 -9.08 5.28
CA CYS A 233 7.14 -9.33 5.95
C CYS A 233 6.13 -10.07 5.07
N GLN A 234 6.57 -10.67 3.95
CA GLN A 234 5.69 -11.38 3.01
C GLN A 234 5.00 -12.62 3.58
N ASP A 235 5.46 -13.12 4.70
CA ASP A 235 4.89 -14.25 5.44
C ASP A 235 3.63 -13.87 6.25
N VAL A 236 3.48 -12.58 6.60
CA VAL A 236 2.34 -12.07 7.38
C VAL A 236 1.49 -11.05 6.62
N ILE A 237 2.03 -10.40 5.58
CA ILE A 237 1.31 -9.42 4.75
C ILE A 237 1.28 -9.89 3.30
N GLY A 238 0.07 -10.14 2.79
CA GLY A 238 -0.15 -10.46 1.37
C GLY A 238 -0.17 -9.20 0.52
N HIS A 239 0.36 -9.28 -0.71
CA HIS A 239 0.36 -8.19 -1.69
C HIS A 239 -0.04 -8.75 -3.06
N TYR A 240 -1.22 -8.39 -3.56
CA TYR A 240 -1.85 -8.99 -4.75
C TYR A 240 -1.74 -8.14 -6.01
N TRP A 241 -0.67 -7.37 -6.14
CA TRP A 241 -0.41 -6.50 -7.31
C TRP A 241 -0.53 -7.23 -8.65
N GLY A 242 -0.22 -8.53 -8.70
CA GLY A 242 -0.27 -9.35 -9.91
C GLY A 242 -1.64 -9.96 -10.23
N ASN A 243 -2.68 -9.76 -9.39
CA ASN A 243 -4.02 -10.33 -9.58
C ASN A 243 -5.15 -9.40 -9.11
N LYS A 244 -5.00 -8.10 -9.26
CA LYS A 244 -5.97 -7.09 -8.79
C LYS A 244 -7.40 -7.38 -9.22
N ALA A 245 -7.62 -7.81 -10.47
CA ALA A 245 -8.97 -8.01 -11.01
C ALA A 245 -9.79 -9.09 -10.25
N ALA A 246 -9.14 -10.17 -9.80
CA ALA A 246 -9.81 -11.20 -9.00
C ALA A 246 -10.07 -10.72 -7.58
N TRP A 247 -9.09 -10.07 -6.97
CA TRP A 247 -9.19 -9.49 -5.63
C TRP A 247 -10.22 -8.37 -5.57
N ASN A 248 -10.29 -7.48 -6.58
CA ASN A 248 -11.30 -6.42 -6.63
C ASN A 248 -12.73 -6.98 -6.60
N ARG A 249 -12.99 -8.10 -7.28
CA ARG A 249 -14.32 -8.75 -7.20
C ARG A 249 -14.66 -9.26 -5.80
N LEU A 250 -13.69 -9.89 -5.13
CA LEU A 250 -13.85 -10.33 -3.74
C LEU A 250 -14.10 -9.13 -2.81
N ILE A 251 -13.31 -8.08 -2.94
CA ILE A 251 -13.39 -6.87 -2.14
C ILE A 251 -14.73 -6.16 -2.34
N ALA A 252 -15.16 -5.99 -3.60
CA ALA A 252 -16.44 -5.38 -3.90
C ALA A 252 -17.61 -6.18 -3.30
N GLY A 253 -17.57 -7.51 -3.37
CA GLY A 253 -18.55 -8.39 -2.72
C GLY A 253 -18.56 -8.25 -1.20
N PHE A 254 -17.37 -8.23 -0.57
CA PHE A 254 -17.23 -8.04 0.86
C PHE A 254 -17.80 -6.70 1.33
N LEU A 255 -17.47 -5.60 0.65
CA LEU A 255 -17.92 -4.26 1.02
C LEU A 255 -19.43 -4.07 0.73
N ALA A 256 -19.93 -4.62 -0.39
CA ALA A 256 -21.37 -4.60 -0.69
C ALA A 256 -22.18 -5.34 0.39
N GLU A 257 -21.71 -6.52 0.84
CA GLU A 257 -22.36 -7.26 1.92
C GLU A 257 -22.37 -6.47 3.23
N ALA A 258 -21.25 -5.81 3.59
CA ALA A 258 -21.17 -4.95 4.77
C ALA A 258 -22.22 -3.83 4.73
N ARG A 259 -22.40 -3.21 3.55
CA ARG A 259 -23.41 -2.16 3.35
C ARG A 259 -24.84 -2.68 3.40
N LEU A 260 -25.12 -3.81 2.74
CA LEU A 260 -26.45 -4.41 2.72
C LEU A 260 -26.92 -4.87 4.11
N LYS A 261 -25.99 -5.29 4.97
CA LYS A 261 -26.24 -5.71 6.35
C LYS A 261 -26.13 -4.59 7.36
N ASP A 262 -25.87 -3.36 6.91
CA ASP A 262 -25.60 -2.19 7.77
C ASP A 262 -24.55 -2.49 8.86
N GLU A 263 -23.50 -3.20 8.50
CA GLU A 263 -22.43 -3.56 9.43
C GLU A 263 -21.68 -2.32 9.92
N THR A 264 -21.40 -2.29 11.21
CA THR A 264 -20.42 -1.36 11.77
C THR A 264 -19.02 -1.76 11.32
N VAL A 265 -18.07 -0.82 11.42
CA VAL A 265 -16.63 -1.11 11.15
C VAL A 265 -16.14 -2.27 12.02
N ALA A 266 -16.52 -2.31 13.31
CA ALA A 266 -16.14 -3.39 14.23
C ALA A 266 -16.67 -4.77 13.76
N GLN A 267 -17.90 -4.84 13.27
CA GLN A 267 -18.48 -6.06 12.70
C GLN A 267 -17.76 -6.48 11.42
N ALA A 268 -17.47 -5.53 10.53
CA ALA A 268 -16.71 -5.80 9.32
C ALA A 268 -15.28 -6.28 9.64
N VAL A 269 -14.59 -5.67 10.62
CA VAL A 269 -13.28 -6.12 11.11
C VAL A 269 -13.36 -7.55 11.66
N ALA A 270 -14.40 -7.88 12.44
CA ALA A 270 -14.59 -9.24 12.94
C ALA A 270 -14.80 -10.25 11.79
N ARG A 271 -15.60 -9.87 10.77
CA ARG A 271 -15.86 -10.70 9.58
C ARG A 271 -14.62 -10.91 8.71
N MET A 272 -13.66 -9.98 8.72
CA MET A 272 -12.34 -10.18 8.09
C MET A 272 -11.62 -11.45 8.59
N GLY A 273 -11.89 -11.89 9.82
CA GLY A 273 -11.37 -13.14 10.36
C GLY A 273 -11.82 -14.40 9.62
N GLN A 274 -12.91 -14.30 8.85
CA GLN A 274 -13.51 -15.41 8.08
C GLN A 274 -13.04 -15.41 6.61
N VAL A 275 -12.29 -14.41 6.16
CA VAL A 275 -11.76 -14.33 4.80
C VAL A 275 -10.70 -15.40 4.60
N ASP A 276 -10.90 -16.28 3.63
CA ASP A 276 -9.88 -17.23 3.22
C ASP A 276 -8.85 -16.53 2.31
N TRP A 277 -7.74 -16.14 2.92
CA TRP A 277 -6.64 -15.47 2.23
C TRP A 277 -5.96 -16.31 1.14
N ARG A 278 -6.24 -17.63 1.10
CA ARG A 278 -5.71 -18.58 0.12
C ARG A 278 -6.67 -18.82 -1.05
N ALA A 279 -7.90 -18.33 -0.95
CA ALA A 279 -8.93 -18.52 -1.99
C ALA A 279 -8.51 -17.96 -3.35
N LEU A 280 -7.69 -16.90 -3.37
CA LEU A 280 -7.20 -16.28 -4.60
C LEU A 280 -5.67 -16.23 -4.60
N PRO A 281 -5.02 -16.55 -5.75
CA PRO A 281 -3.59 -16.37 -5.88
C PRO A 281 -3.21 -14.87 -5.84
N LEU A 282 -2.06 -14.55 -5.26
CA LEU A 282 -1.54 -13.18 -5.23
C LEU A 282 -1.10 -12.71 -6.61
N GLU A 283 -0.59 -13.63 -7.44
CA GLU A 283 -0.16 -13.36 -8.80
C GLU A 283 -0.84 -14.31 -9.79
N HIS A 284 -1.34 -13.75 -10.88
CA HIS A 284 -1.87 -14.52 -12.01
C HIS A 284 -1.05 -14.21 -13.26
N ARG A 285 0.04 -14.95 -13.48
CA ARG A 285 0.88 -14.80 -14.67
C ARG A 285 0.32 -15.62 -15.82
N GLN A 286 -0.40 -14.98 -16.73
CA GLN A 286 -0.73 -15.61 -18.00
C GLN A 286 0.51 -15.66 -18.91
N ARG A 287 0.80 -16.84 -19.46
CA ARG A 287 1.89 -16.97 -20.42
C ARG A 287 1.60 -16.14 -21.68
N ARG A 288 2.56 -15.38 -22.17
CA ARG A 288 2.40 -14.50 -23.35
C ARG A 288 1.82 -15.20 -24.59
N TRP A 289 2.14 -16.48 -24.78
CA TRP A 289 1.59 -17.24 -25.89
C TRP A 289 0.10 -17.53 -25.74
N VAL A 290 -0.41 -17.72 -24.51
CA VAL A 290 -1.85 -17.89 -24.21
C VAL A 290 -2.62 -16.62 -24.57
N LEU A 291 -2.08 -15.43 -24.23
CA LEU A 291 -2.68 -14.15 -24.62
C LEU A 291 -2.71 -13.96 -26.13
N ARG A 292 -1.62 -14.35 -26.83
CA ARG A 292 -1.56 -14.31 -28.31
C ARG A 292 -2.55 -15.28 -28.93
N LEU A 293 -2.64 -16.51 -28.42
CA LEU A 293 -3.59 -17.52 -28.90
C LEU A 293 -5.03 -17.03 -28.70
N LYS A 294 -5.34 -16.46 -27.53
CA LYS A 294 -6.66 -15.87 -27.24
C LYS A 294 -6.97 -14.74 -28.23
N ALA A 295 -6.04 -13.84 -28.49
CA ALA A 295 -6.23 -12.76 -29.46
C ALA A 295 -6.49 -13.29 -30.88
N VAL A 296 -5.83 -14.38 -31.30
CA VAL A 296 -6.07 -15.04 -32.59
C VAL A 296 -7.45 -15.70 -32.62
N ILE A 297 -7.86 -16.36 -31.54
CA ILE A 297 -9.19 -16.97 -31.42
C ILE A 297 -10.27 -15.89 -31.46
N ASP A 298 -10.12 -14.80 -30.69
CA ASP A 298 -11.08 -13.69 -30.66
C ASP A 298 -11.17 -12.97 -32.03
N TRP A 299 -10.07 -12.95 -32.79
CA TRP A 299 -10.07 -12.44 -34.15
C TRP A 299 -10.77 -13.37 -35.14
N ALA A 300 -10.51 -14.68 -35.06
CA ALA A 300 -11.09 -15.70 -35.98
C ALA A 300 -12.54 -16.04 -35.64
N LEU A 301 -12.91 -15.96 -34.37
CA LEU A 301 -14.24 -16.25 -33.83
C LEU A 301 -14.68 -15.08 -32.96
N PRO A 302 -15.06 -13.95 -33.56
CA PRO A 302 -15.47 -12.78 -32.81
C PRO A 302 -16.68 -13.11 -31.90
N PRO A 303 -16.74 -12.56 -30.68
CA PRO A 303 -17.85 -12.81 -29.76
C PRO A 303 -19.17 -12.41 -30.41
N LYS A 304 -20.24 -13.16 -30.11
CA LYS A 304 -21.58 -12.84 -30.60
C LYS A 304 -21.92 -11.39 -30.25
N LYS A 305 -22.54 -10.66 -31.19
CA LYS A 305 -23.02 -9.28 -30.95
C LYS A 305 -23.95 -9.28 -29.71
N LEU A 306 -23.52 -8.56 -28.69
CA LEU A 306 -24.35 -8.35 -27.51
C LEU A 306 -25.52 -7.43 -27.87
N ARG A 307 -26.74 -7.77 -27.42
CA ARG A 307 -27.87 -6.85 -27.47
C ARG A 307 -27.78 -5.93 -26.27
N HIS A 308 -27.71 -4.64 -26.53
CA HIS A 308 -27.83 -3.60 -25.52
C HIS A 308 -29.27 -3.08 -25.47
N PHE A 309 -29.68 -2.63 -24.29
CA PHE A 309 -30.96 -1.92 -24.14
C PHE A 309 -30.87 -0.62 -24.94
N THR A 310 -31.85 -0.43 -25.83
CA THR A 310 -32.04 0.84 -26.56
C THR A 310 -33.34 1.45 -26.04
N PRO A 311 -33.30 2.59 -25.30
CA PRO A 311 -34.52 3.28 -24.93
C PRO A 311 -35.24 3.74 -26.19
N GLY A 312 -36.57 3.52 -26.23
CA GLY A 312 -37.43 3.95 -27.33
C GLY A 312 -37.66 5.46 -27.32
#